data_cbb9651208ce4eec116fc51407f78a2a
#
_entry.id   cbb9651208ce4eec116fc51407f78a2a
#
_cell.length_a   1.000
_cell.length_b   1.000
_cell.length_c   1.000
_cell.angle_alpha   90.00
_cell.angle_beta   90.00
_cell.angle_gamma   90.00
#
_symmetry.space_group_name_H-M   'P 1'
#
loop_
_entity.id
_entity.type
_entity.pdbx_description
1 polymer ?
#
loop_
_entity_poly.entity_id
_entity_poly.type
_entity_poly.pdbx_seq_one_letter_code
_entity_poly.pdbx_strand_id
1 'polypeptide(L)'
;MLHEGGNLLAHKHVSRGDAAGAIAKSKHILHGKYTTPFTEHAFLEPECAVALPWNGGVKIYSSDQSVYDTQHETAPMLGLPMEKVYVENKLVGGGFGGKEDVSVQHHAAFAAYLTNRPVKVKLTRSESIFVHPKRHPMYMEFTLGCDEHGVIQGVKATVIADTGAYASLGGPVLERACTHAAGPYNYQNFEIDGYAYYTNNPPAGAFRGFGVTQTCFAMESMLNRMAHKIGISPWQIRYINAIRPGQVLPNGQIADASTGLAETLEAVKDAYEGARFAGIACAMKNAGVGVGLPDTGRVRLRVSGGRVHIETGASCIGQGLGTVLVQYVTDELNIPREAVVYGGSNSHSPDSGTTSGSRQTLITGEAALRACQGLKADLAEHKLSELEGREYYGEYLAKTDPLGSDKPNPVSHVAYGYATQVAILDEETGRVSEIVAAHDVGRAVNPLSVEGQIEGGVIMSCGFALTEDYPLENCRPTAKYGTLGLFRADNCPRVTSLIIEKPGIDKARGAIGIGEITSIPTAAAIAEAYYARDNTDRYALPLCGTPYSKK
;
A
#
# COMPACT_ATOMS: atom_id res chain seq x y z
N MET A 1 -25.33 -19.21 -11.03
CA MET A 1 -24.16 -18.48 -10.48
C MET A 1 -23.97 -17.24 -11.32
N LEU A 2 -23.52 -16.13 -10.75
CA LEU A 2 -23.27 -14.88 -11.49
C LEU A 2 -22.06 -15.02 -12.43
N HIS A 3 -21.06 -15.80 -12.03
CA HIS A 3 -19.81 -16.01 -12.76
C HIS A 3 -19.74 -17.42 -13.35
N GLU A 4 -19.37 -17.57 -14.63
CA GLU A 4 -19.33 -18.84 -15.35
C GLU A 4 -18.36 -19.84 -14.74
N GLY A 5 -17.21 -19.39 -14.19
CA GLY A 5 -16.20 -20.22 -13.53
C GLY A 5 -16.54 -20.68 -12.10
N GLY A 6 -17.76 -20.40 -11.61
CA GLY A 6 -18.14 -20.66 -10.21
C GLY A 6 -17.68 -19.57 -9.25
N ASN A 7 -17.48 -19.92 -7.98
CA ASN A 7 -17.17 -18.94 -6.92
C ASN A 7 -15.67 -18.70 -6.72
N LEU A 8 -14.79 -19.45 -7.35
CA LEU A 8 -13.35 -19.21 -7.23
C LEU A 8 -12.92 -18.13 -8.22
N LEU A 9 -12.55 -16.94 -7.71
CA LEU A 9 -11.96 -15.88 -8.53
C LEU A 9 -10.51 -16.18 -8.87
N ALA A 10 -9.71 -16.54 -7.88
CA ALA A 10 -8.28 -16.76 -8.04
C ALA A 10 -7.73 -17.77 -7.03
N HIS A 11 -6.76 -18.55 -7.47
CA HIS A 11 -5.87 -19.35 -6.63
C HIS A 11 -4.43 -18.89 -6.85
N LYS A 12 -3.69 -18.69 -5.77
CA LYS A 12 -2.27 -18.33 -5.78
C LYS A 12 -1.50 -19.30 -4.91
N HIS A 13 -0.50 -19.94 -5.49
CA HIS A 13 0.44 -20.80 -4.78
C HIS A 13 1.83 -20.19 -4.85
N VAL A 14 2.46 -20.01 -3.70
CA VAL A 14 3.82 -19.48 -3.58
C VAL A 14 4.60 -20.40 -2.64
N SER A 15 5.69 -20.98 -3.11
CA SER A 15 6.47 -21.92 -2.31
C SER A 15 7.96 -21.87 -2.64
N ARG A 16 8.79 -22.23 -1.68
CA ARG A 16 10.23 -22.44 -1.85
C ARG A 16 10.72 -23.45 -0.80
N GLY A 17 11.68 -24.29 -1.18
CA GLY A 17 12.22 -25.32 -0.30
C GLY A 17 11.22 -26.43 0.06
N ASP A 18 11.41 -27.04 1.23
CA ASP A 18 10.54 -28.06 1.79
C ASP A 18 9.94 -27.58 3.11
N ALA A 19 8.85 -26.83 3.03
CA ALA A 19 8.20 -26.28 4.23
C ALA A 19 7.70 -27.37 5.19
N ALA A 20 7.09 -28.41 4.65
CA ALA A 20 6.53 -29.50 5.47
C ALA A 20 7.64 -30.26 6.21
N GLY A 21 8.72 -30.65 5.51
CA GLY A 21 9.84 -31.35 6.11
C GLY A 21 10.62 -30.47 7.09
N ALA A 22 10.78 -29.17 6.81
CA ALA A 22 11.44 -28.24 7.72
C ALA A 22 10.63 -28.03 9.01
N ILE A 23 9.31 -27.85 8.90
CA ILE A 23 8.41 -27.74 10.06
C ILE A 23 8.43 -29.03 10.89
N ALA A 24 8.33 -30.21 10.25
CA ALA A 24 8.32 -31.48 10.95
C ALA A 24 9.60 -31.75 11.77
N LYS A 25 10.73 -31.19 11.33
CA LYS A 25 12.03 -31.26 12.01
C LYS A 25 12.26 -30.16 13.04
N SER A 26 11.39 -29.16 13.09
CA SER A 26 11.50 -28.04 14.02
C SER A 26 11.35 -28.48 15.48
N LYS A 27 12.12 -27.84 16.36
CA LYS A 27 12.03 -28.07 17.81
C LYS A 27 10.70 -27.56 18.37
N HIS A 28 10.25 -26.44 17.88
CA HIS A 28 9.01 -25.79 18.30
C HIS A 28 8.11 -25.56 17.10
N ILE A 29 6.86 -25.95 17.21
CA ILE A 29 5.84 -25.78 16.17
C ILE A 29 4.64 -25.08 16.80
N LEU A 30 4.08 -24.11 16.07
CA LEU A 30 2.83 -23.45 16.41
C LEU A 30 1.86 -23.49 15.23
N HIS A 31 0.56 -23.57 15.57
CA HIS A 31 -0.56 -23.40 14.65
C HIS A 31 -1.42 -22.23 15.13
N GLY A 32 -1.94 -21.45 14.18
CA GLY A 32 -2.84 -20.35 14.48
C GLY A 32 -3.83 -20.11 13.35
N LYS A 33 -5.07 -19.71 13.72
CA LYS A 33 -6.12 -19.30 12.80
C LYS A 33 -6.45 -17.85 13.09
N TYR A 34 -6.44 -17.01 12.05
CA TYR A 34 -6.63 -15.57 12.17
C TYR A 34 -7.73 -15.09 11.24
N THR A 35 -8.47 -14.09 11.70
CA THR A 35 -9.50 -13.45 10.88
C THR A 35 -9.39 -11.94 10.90
N THR A 36 -9.70 -11.33 9.76
CA THR A 36 -9.76 -9.87 9.63
C THR A 36 -11.08 -9.48 8.97
N PRO A 37 -11.68 -8.32 9.35
CA PRO A 37 -12.99 -7.90 8.86
C PRO A 37 -12.92 -7.18 7.53
N PHE A 38 -14.10 -6.92 6.92
CA PHE A 38 -14.29 -5.81 6.01
C PHE A 38 -14.01 -4.50 6.74
N THR A 39 -13.35 -3.54 6.08
CA THR A 39 -13.25 -2.16 6.54
C THR A 39 -13.44 -1.17 5.40
N GLU A 40 -13.78 0.07 5.76
CA GLU A 40 -14.17 1.15 4.87
C GLU A 40 -13.07 2.20 4.79
N HIS A 41 -12.72 2.66 3.58
CA HIS A 41 -11.71 3.72 3.38
C HIS A 41 -12.11 5.05 4.03
N ALA A 42 -13.37 5.39 3.90
CA ALA A 42 -13.97 6.62 4.42
C ALA A 42 -13.14 7.88 4.07
N PHE A 43 -12.53 7.92 2.88
CA PHE A 43 -11.79 9.09 2.41
C PHE A 43 -12.67 10.34 2.54
N LEU A 44 -12.04 11.48 2.86
CA LEU A 44 -12.77 12.71 3.20
C LEU A 44 -13.67 13.20 2.06
N GLU A 45 -13.21 13.09 0.82
CA GLU A 45 -13.97 13.41 -0.39
C GLU A 45 -14.66 12.16 -0.94
N PRO A 46 -16.02 12.02 -0.83
CA PRO A 46 -16.76 11.02 -1.58
C PRO A 46 -16.55 11.14 -3.09
N GLU A 47 -16.82 10.08 -3.83
CA GLU A 47 -16.65 10.01 -5.27
C GLU A 47 -17.43 11.11 -5.98
N CYS A 48 -16.76 11.78 -6.90
CA CYS A 48 -17.33 12.88 -7.67
C CYS A 48 -16.69 12.95 -9.07
N ALA A 49 -17.52 13.14 -10.08
CA ALA A 49 -17.08 13.46 -11.43
C ALA A 49 -17.98 14.49 -12.07
N VAL A 50 -17.40 15.33 -12.93
CA VAL A 50 -18.13 16.27 -13.80
C VAL A 50 -17.72 15.95 -15.23
N ALA A 51 -18.70 15.67 -16.09
CA ALA A 51 -18.47 15.44 -17.52
C ALA A 51 -19.13 16.54 -18.37
N LEU A 52 -18.46 16.89 -19.44
CA LEU A 52 -18.90 17.90 -20.40
C LEU A 52 -18.84 17.31 -21.81
N PRO A 53 -19.79 17.69 -22.73
CA PRO A 53 -19.59 17.46 -24.16
C PRO A 53 -18.31 18.14 -24.63
N TRP A 54 -17.47 17.45 -25.39
CA TRP A 54 -16.20 17.96 -25.85
C TRP A 54 -15.73 17.29 -27.14
N ASN A 55 -15.50 18.05 -28.21
CA ASN A 55 -14.94 17.57 -29.49
C ASN A 55 -15.62 16.32 -30.08
N GLY A 56 -16.95 16.23 -29.98
CA GLY A 56 -17.71 15.05 -30.43
C GLY A 56 -17.59 13.84 -29.49
N GLY A 57 -17.05 14.03 -28.31
CA GLY A 57 -16.94 13.08 -27.21
C GLY A 57 -17.21 13.75 -25.89
N VAL A 58 -16.39 13.43 -24.85
CA VAL A 58 -16.57 13.95 -23.49
C VAL A 58 -15.25 14.37 -22.86
N LYS A 59 -15.31 15.44 -22.04
CA LYS A 59 -14.26 15.80 -21.09
C LYS A 59 -14.75 15.49 -19.68
N ILE A 60 -13.94 14.78 -18.91
CA ILE A 60 -14.25 14.34 -17.55
C ILE A 60 -13.27 15.00 -16.57
N TYR A 61 -13.80 15.73 -15.60
CA TYR A 61 -13.08 16.13 -14.40
C TYR A 61 -13.36 15.08 -13.32
N SER A 62 -12.30 14.44 -12.84
CA SER A 62 -12.39 13.29 -11.95
C SER A 62 -11.66 13.51 -10.63
N SER A 63 -11.98 12.68 -9.64
CA SER A 63 -11.19 12.47 -8.42
C SER A 63 -10.87 10.99 -8.29
N ASP A 64 -9.94 10.49 -9.11
CA ASP A 64 -9.53 9.07 -9.19
C ASP A 64 -8.04 8.87 -8.93
N GLN A 65 -7.62 7.61 -8.95
CA GLN A 65 -6.21 7.20 -8.83
C GLN A 65 -5.54 6.98 -10.19
N SER A 66 -6.30 7.05 -11.31
CA SER A 66 -5.77 6.91 -12.66
C SER A 66 -6.67 7.56 -13.71
N VAL A 67 -6.17 8.62 -14.32
CA VAL A 67 -6.88 9.29 -15.44
C VAL A 67 -6.98 8.39 -16.67
N TYR A 68 -6.01 7.47 -16.84
CA TYR A 68 -5.99 6.55 -17.96
C TYR A 68 -6.95 5.38 -17.77
N ASP A 69 -7.08 4.83 -16.56
CA ASP A 69 -8.08 3.77 -16.30
C ASP A 69 -9.49 4.33 -16.49
N THR A 70 -9.77 5.55 -16.00
CA THR A 70 -11.03 6.24 -16.27
C THR A 70 -11.28 6.42 -17.77
N GLN A 71 -10.26 6.77 -18.56
CA GLN A 71 -10.38 6.90 -20.02
C GLN A 71 -10.63 5.54 -20.69
N HIS A 72 -9.84 4.52 -20.33
CA HIS A 72 -9.90 3.17 -20.91
C HIS A 72 -11.24 2.49 -20.65
N GLU A 73 -11.84 2.69 -19.49
CA GLU A 73 -13.16 2.14 -19.16
C GLU A 73 -14.30 2.94 -19.81
N THR A 74 -14.17 4.26 -19.87
CA THR A 74 -15.25 5.11 -20.36
C THR A 74 -15.37 5.11 -21.88
N ALA A 75 -14.27 5.11 -22.62
CA ALA A 75 -14.29 5.20 -24.08
C ALA A 75 -15.02 4.01 -24.74
N PRO A 76 -14.72 2.73 -24.42
CA PRO A 76 -15.46 1.58 -24.97
C PRO A 76 -16.94 1.58 -24.56
N MET A 77 -17.26 1.97 -23.32
CA MET A 77 -18.64 2.05 -22.84
C MET A 77 -19.49 3.04 -23.67
N LEU A 78 -18.88 4.14 -24.13
CA LEU A 78 -19.53 5.11 -25.00
C LEU A 78 -19.48 4.75 -26.49
N GLY A 79 -18.74 3.69 -26.86
CA GLY A 79 -18.47 3.34 -28.27
C GLY A 79 -17.60 4.40 -28.97
N LEU A 80 -16.74 5.08 -28.22
CA LEU A 80 -15.88 6.16 -28.72
C LEU A 80 -14.42 5.72 -28.79
N PRO A 81 -13.64 6.26 -29.72
CA PRO A 81 -12.20 6.13 -29.69
C PRO A 81 -11.60 6.94 -28.51
N MET A 82 -10.43 6.49 -28.03
CA MET A 82 -9.80 7.01 -26.80
C MET A 82 -9.59 8.53 -26.82
N GLU A 83 -9.17 9.09 -27.95
CA GLU A 83 -8.93 10.52 -28.14
C GLU A 83 -10.20 11.40 -28.05
N LYS A 84 -11.37 10.80 -28.00
CA LYS A 84 -12.65 11.49 -27.77
C LYS A 84 -13.05 11.54 -26.30
N VAL A 85 -12.28 10.90 -25.42
CA VAL A 85 -12.50 10.92 -23.97
C VAL A 85 -11.28 11.55 -23.32
N TYR A 86 -11.41 12.82 -22.89
CA TYR A 86 -10.36 13.51 -22.15
C TYR A 86 -10.65 13.47 -20.67
N VAL A 87 -9.70 13.02 -19.87
CA VAL A 87 -9.82 12.94 -18.41
C VAL A 87 -8.78 13.84 -17.74
N GLU A 88 -9.21 14.59 -16.74
CA GLU A 88 -8.36 15.47 -15.96
C GLU A 88 -8.69 15.33 -14.47
N ASN A 89 -7.70 14.96 -13.65
CA ASN A 89 -7.86 14.97 -12.21
C ASN A 89 -7.82 16.40 -11.66
N LYS A 90 -8.71 16.66 -10.73
CA LYS A 90 -8.66 17.83 -9.86
C LYS A 90 -8.01 17.44 -8.52
N LEU A 91 -8.09 18.32 -7.54
CA LEU A 91 -7.60 17.98 -6.20
C LEU A 91 -8.41 16.80 -5.65
N VAL A 92 -7.72 15.72 -5.28
CA VAL A 92 -8.33 14.50 -4.79
C VAL A 92 -8.23 14.44 -3.26
N GLY A 93 -9.38 14.34 -2.60
CA GLY A 93 -9.50 14.35 -1.15
C GLY A 93 -9.32 12.97 -0.51
N GLY A 94 -8.22 12.27 -0.88
CA GLY A 94 -7.89 10.92 -0.44
C GLY A 94 -8.46 9.85 -1.36
N GLY A 95 -7.78 8.70 -1.45
CA GLY A 95 -8.19 7.54 -2.23
C GLY A 95 -7.91 6.23 -1.48
N PHE A 96 -6.68 6.04 -1.02
CA PHE A 96 -6.21 4.89 -0.23
C PHE A 96 -6.46 3.52 -0.90
N GLY A 97 -6.68 3.49 -2.22
CA GLY A 97 -7.07 2.34 -3.01
C GLY A 97 -8.55 2.33 -3.41
N GLY A 98 -9.45 3.00 -2.66
CA GLY A 98 -10.89 3.01 -2.92
C GLY A 98 -11.32 3.82 -4.14
N LYS A 99 -10.40 4.53 -4.80
CA LYS A 99 -10.62 5.26 -6.04
C LYS A 99 -9.79 4.71 -7.22
N GLU A 100 -9.32 3.45 -7.11
CA GLU A 100 -8.72 2.75 -8.24
C GLU A 100 -9.79 2.24 -9.21
N ASP A 101 -10.90 1.71 -8.72
CA ASP A 101 -12.05 1.35 -9.55
C ASP A 101 -12.79 2.60 -10.05
N VAL A 102 -13.25 2.55 -11.30
CA VAL A 102 -14.11 3.59 -11.89
C VAL A 102 -15.52 3.48 -11.32
N SER A 103 -15.98 4.48 -10.59
CA SER A 103 -17.25 4.43 -9.84
C SER A 103 -18.34 5.34 -10.39
N VAL A 104 -18.08 6.63 -10.56
CA VAL A 104 -19.08 7.64 -11.00
C VAL A 104 -18.72 8.35 -12.29
N GLN A 105 -17.48 8.21 -12.75
CA GLN A 105 -16.93 8.89 -13.92
C GLN A 105 -17.68 8.51 -15.19
N HIS A 106 -17.85 7.22 -15.41
CA HIS A 106 -18.57 6.67 -16.56
C HIS A 106 -20.07 7.02 -16.54
N HIS A 107 -20.71 7.12 -15.36
CA HIS A 107 -22.10 7.58 -15.24
C HIS A 107 -22.24 9.05 -15.66
N ALA A 108 -21.34 9.92 -15.17
CA ALA A 108 -21.34 11.33 -15.56
C ALA A 108 -21.09 11.50 -17.07
N ALA A 109 -20.10 10.74 -17.60
CA ALA A 109 -19.74 10.77 -19.02
C ALA A 109 -20.88 10.29 -19.92
N PHE A 110 -21.53 9.18 -19.58
CA PHE A 110 -22.67 8.64 -20.31
C PHE A 110 -23.83 9.62 -20.39
N ALA A 111 -24.21 10.18 -19.25
CA ALA A 111 -25.29 11.16 -19.21
C ALA A 111 -24.95 12.46 -19.97
N ALA A 112 -23.72 12.94 -19.86
CA ALA A 112 -23.26 14.13 -20.60
C ALA A 112 -23.25 13.90 -22.11
N TYR A 113 -22.78 12.75 -22.56
CA TYR A 113 -22.74 12.36 -23.98
C TYR A 113 -24.15 12.26 -24.58
N LEU A 114 -25.07 11.56 -23.92
CA LEU A 114 -26.44 11.38 -24.41
C LEU A 114 -27.27 12.67 -24.42
N THR A 115 -27.12 13.50 -23.38
CA THR A 115 -27.94 14.71 -23.25
C THR A 115 -27.32 15.93 -23.93
N ASN A 116 -26.07 15.83 -24.34
CA ASN A 116 -25.23 16.93 -24.83
C ASN A 116 -25.21 18.13 -23.86
N ARG A 117 -25.15 17.86 -22.55
CA ARG A 117 -25.14 18.86 -21.46
C ARG A 117 -24.07 18.51 -20.43
N PRO A 118 -23.54 19.52 -19.68
CA PRO A 118 -22.73 19.25 -18.51
C PRO A 118 -23.49 18.42 -17.47
N VAL A 119 -22.86 17.38 -16.92
CA VAL A 119 -23.42 16.53 -15.88
C VAL A 119 -22.43 16.36 -14.73
N LYS A 120 -22.91 16.49 -13.51
CA LYS A 120 -22.15 16.19 -12.29
C LYS A 120 -22.81 15.01 -11.57
N VAL A 121 -22.02 14.01 -11.27
CA VAL A 121 -22.40 12.91 -10.35
C VAL A 121 -21.52 13.00 -9.12
N LYS A 122 -22.13 13.06 -7.95
CA LYS A 122 -21.45 13.09 -6.66
C LYS A 122 -22.21 12.21 -5.69
N LEU A 123 -21.52 11.25 -5.08
CA LEU A 123 -22.12 10.44 -4.03
C LEU A 123 -22.22 11.23 -2.71
N THR A 124 -23.27 10.98 -1.96
CA THR A 124 -23.32 11.32 -0.53
C THR A 124 -22.37 10.40 0.25
N ARG A 125 -22.05 10.75 1.47
CA ARG A 125 -21.23 9.86 2.33
C ARG A 125 -21.89 8.47 2.50
N SER A 126 -23.18 8.40 2.64
CA SER A 126 -23.91 7.13 2.77
C SER A 126 -23.83 6.28 1.50
N GLU A 127 -23.99 6.89 0.33
CA GLU A 127 -23.84 6.19 -0.96
C GLU A 127 -22.41 5.73 -1.16
N SER A 128 -21.41 6.57 -0.86
CA SER A 128 -19.99 6.23 -0.92
C SER A 128 -19.67 5.00 -0.07
N ILE A 129 -20.11 4.97 1.20
CA ILE A 129 -19.94 3.80 2.07
C ILE A 129 -20.56 2.53 1.47
N PHE A 130 -21.62 2.67 0.68
CA PHE A 130 -22.35 1.53 0.12
C PHE A 130 -21.73 0.99 -1.18
N VAL A 131 -21.18 1.87 -2.02
CA VAL A 131 -20.89 1.58 -3.43
C VAL A 131 -19.48 1.07 -3.67
N HIS A 132 -18.45 1.79 -3.21
CA HIS A 132 -17.07 1.44 -3.61
C HIS A 132 -16.54 0.17 -2.92
N PRO A 133 -15.52 -0.51 -3.49
CA PRO A 133 -14.94 -1.73 -2.92
C PRO A 133 -14.34 -1.52 -1.53
N LYS A 134 -14.36 -2.56 -0.71
CA LYS A 134 -13.89 -2.55 0.69
C LYS A 134 -12.55 -3.27 0.84
N ARG A 135 -11.93 -3.21 2.04
CA ARG A 135 -10.82 -4.11 2.39
C ARG A 135 -11.35 -5.55 2.44
N HIS A 136 -10.63 -6.47 1.81
CA HIS A 136 -10.96 -7.88 1.86
C HIS A 136 -10.92 -8.42 3.31
N PRO A 137 -11.98 -9.03 3.81
CA PRO A 137 -11.86 -9.90 4.97
C PRO A 137 -11.08 -11.14 4.58
N MET A 138 -10.25 -11.63 5.51
CA MET A 138 -9.45 -12.82 5.27
C MET A 138 -9.54 -13.81 6.43
N TYR A 139 -9.58 -15.09 6.09
CA TYR A 139 -9.43 -16.21 6.99
C TYR A 139 -8.09 -16.86 6.70
N MET A 140 -7.26 -16.99 7.72
CA MET A 140 -5.87 -17.39 7.54
C MET A 140 -5.49 -18.47 8.54
N GLU A 141 -4.88 -19.54 8.07
CA GLU A 141 -4.28 -20.58 8.89
C GLU A 141 -2.77 -20.57 8.68
N PHE A 142 -2.02 -20.48 9.76
CA PHE A 142 -0.56 -20.46 9.75
C PHE A 142 0.01 -21.59 10.57
N THR A 143 1.08 -22.19 10.08
CA THR A 143 1.96 -23.11 10.82
C THR A 143 3.38 -22.58 10.73
N LEU A 144 4.02 -22.38 11.86
CA LEU A 144 5.38 -21.87 12.01
C LEU A 144 6.23 -22.88 12.77
N GLY A 145 7.39 -23.23 12.23
CA GLY A 145 8.40 -24.07 12.90
C GLY A 145 9.69 -23.29 13.15
N CYS A 146 10.24 -23.42 14.37
CA CYS A 146 11.53 -22.86 14.78
C CYS A 146 12.42 -23.92 15.45
N ASP A 147 13.74 -23.66 15.46
CA ASP A 147 14.67 -24.40 16.30
C ASP A 147 14.60 -23.95 17.79
N GLU A 148 15.49 -24.48 18.63
CA GLU A 148 15.58 -24.17 20.06
C GLU A 148 15.98 -22.71 20.36
N HIS A 149 16.55 -21.99 19.40
CA HIS A 149 17.00 -20.61 19.53
C HIS A 149 16.02 -19.60 18.92
N GLY A 150 14.92 -20.08 18.34
CA GLY A 150 13.92 -19.24 17.68
C GLY A 150 14.23 -18.89 16.23
N VAL A 151 15.20 -19.56 15.60
CA VAL A 151 15.46 -19.39 14.16
C VAL A 151 14.36 -20.12 13.37
N ILE A 152 13.69 -19.38 12.50
CA ILE A 152 12.59 -19.90 11.66
C ILE A 152 13.14 -20.97 10.72
N GLN A 153 12.54 -22.16 10.77
CA GLN A 153 12.87 -23.29 9.90
C GLN A 153 11.91 -23.40 8.72
N GLY A 154 10.63 -23.11 8.95
CA GLY A 154 9.64 -23.14 7.89
C GLY A 154 8.30 -22.55 8.29
N VAL A 155 7.56 -22.10 7.27
CA VAL A 155 6.21 -21.56 7.39
C VAL A 155 5.30 -22.17 6.34
N LYS A 156 4.09 -22.56 6.76
CA LYS A 156 3.01 -22.97 5.86
C LYS A 156 1.76 -22.16 6.19
N ALA A 157 1.08 -21.64 5.15
CA ALA A 157 -0.14 -20.90 5.36
C ALA A 157 -1.20 -21.17 4.29
N THR A 158 -2.47 -21.04 4.70
CA THR A 158 -3.62 -20.95 3.80
C THR A 158 -4.31 -19.62 4.04
N VAL A 159 -4.56 -18.87 2.98
CA VAL A 159 -5.21 -17.56 3.00
C VAL A 159 -6.47 -17.61 2.16
N ILE A 160 -7.63 -17.35 2.77
CA ILE A 160 -8.92 -17.31 2.09
C ILE A 160 -9.46 -15.89 2.17
N ALA A 161 -9.67 -15.26 1.01
CA ALA A 161 -10.20 -13.91 0.88
C ALA A 161 -11.63 -13.93 0.33
N ASP A 162 -12.53 -13.19 0.97
CA ASP A 162 -13.85 -12.88 0.44
C ASP A 162 -13.76 -11.64 -0.45
N THR A 163 -14.00 -11.80 -1.75
CA THR A 163 -13.93 -10.68 -2.72
C THR A 163 -15.28 -10.03 -3.02
N GLY A 164 -16.35 -10.54 -2.40
CA GLY A 164 -17.70 -10.06 -2.67
C GLY A 164 -18.24 -10.50 -4.04
N ALA A 165 -19.24 -9.79 -4.54
CA ALA A 165 -19.98 -10.21 -5.74
C ALA A 165 -19.23 -9.97 -7.07
N TYR A 166 -18.21 -9.14 -7.08
CA TYR A 166 -17.42 -8.78 -8.27
C TYR A 166 -15.92 -8.78 -8.00
N ALA A 167 -15.15 -8.98 -9.06
CA ALA A 167 -13.70 -9.16 -8.97
C ALA A 167 -12.96 -7.95 -8.39
N SER A 168 -13.28 -6.73 -8.84
CA SER A 168 -12.44 -5.56 -8.56
C SER A 168 -10.95 -5.94 -8.67
N LEU A 169 -10.16 -5.71 -7.63
CA LEU A 169 -8.75 -6.12 -7.54
C LEU A 169 -8.52 -7.35 -6.63
N GLY A 170 -9.53 -8.22 -6.46
CA GLY A 170 -9.46 -9.38 -5.57
C GLY A 170 -8.32 -10.34 -5.88
N GLY A 171 -8.07 -10.66 -7.15
CA GLY A 171 -6.96 -11.49 -7.58
C GLY A 171 -5.59 -10.89 -7.25
N PRO A 172 -5.28 -9.66 -7.66
CA PRO A 172 -4.05 -8.94 -7.30
C PRO A 172 -3.85 -8.74 -5.79
N VAL A 173 -4.90 -8.45 -5.02
CA VAL A 173 -4.83 -8.34 -3.55
C VAL A 173 -4.43 -9.67 -2.92
N LEU A 174 -5.05 -10.78 -3.35
CA LEU A 174 -4.67 -12.12 -2.90
C LEU A 174 -3.21 -12.45 -3.22
N GLU A 175 -2.77 -12.15 -4.46
CA GLU A 175 -1.39 -12.38 -4.87
C GLU A 175 -0.40 -11.63 -3.97
N ARG A 176 -0.71 -10.37 -3.65
CA ARG A 176 0.13 -9.56 -2.77
C ARG A 176 0.11 -10.07 -1.33
N ALA A 177 -1.03 -10.50 -0.83
CA ALA A 177 -1.16 -11.16 0.47
C ALA A 177 -0.24 -12.38 0.55
N CYS A 178 -0.28 -13.27 -0.45
CA CYS A 178 0.53 -14.50 -0.49
C CYS A 178 2.03 -14.23 -0.63
N THR A 179 2.43 -13.32 -1.52
CA THR A 179 3.86 -13.02 -1.77
C THR A 179 4.57 -12.38 -0.58
N HIS A 180 3.83 -11.79 0.36
CA HIS A 180 4.38 -11.13 1.56
C HIS A 180 4.08 -11.88 2.87
N ALA A 181 3.23 -12.92 2.84
CA ALA A 181 2.80 -13.62 4.05
C ALA A 181 3.94 -14.27 4.84
N ALA A 182 5.06 -14.58 4.17
CA ALA A 182 6.26 -15.13 4.80
C ALA A 182 7.02 -14.12 5.69
N GLY A 183 6.67 -12.83 5.62
CA GLY A 183 7.33 -11.76 6.37
C GLY A 183 8.74 -11.42 5.88
N PRO A 184 9.40 -10.41 6.49
CA PRO A 184 10.73 -9.93 6.09
C PRO A 184 11.86 -10.70 6.78
N TYR A 185 11.84 -12.03 6.74
CA TYR A 185 12.73 -12.88 7.52
C TYR A 185 13.61 -13.76 6.65
N ASN A 186 14.81 -14.10 7.17
CA ASN A 186 15.81 -14.89 6.47
C ASN A 186 15.60 -16.39 6.71
N TYR A 187 14.73 -17.02 5.94
CA TYR A 187 14.52 -18.47 5.87
C TYR A 187 14.02 -18.86 4.48
N GLN A 188 14.13 -20.14 4.09
CA GLN A 188 13.92 -20.54 2.69
C GLN A 188 12.81 -21.59 2.51
N ASN A 189 12.25 -22.13 3.59
CA ASN A 189 11.22 -23.17 3.49
C ASN A 189 9.85 -22.56 3.79
N PHE A 190 9.07 -22.27 2.76
CA PHE A 190 7.71 -21.79 2.95
C PHE A 190 6.77 -22.31 1.87
N GLU A 191 5.51 -22.42 2.21
CA GLU A 191 4.43 -22.80 1.29
C GLU A 191 3.16 -22.06 1.68
N ILE A 192 2.61 -21.30 0.74
CA ILE A 192 1.43 -20.47 0.95
C ILE A 192 0.44 -20.70 -0.18
N ASP A 193 -0.77 -21.13 0.18
CA ASP A 193 -1.91 -21.28 -0.70
C ASP A 193 -2.94 -20.19 -0.41
N GLY A 194 -3.30 -19.43 -1.44
CA GLY A 194 -4.30 -18.37 -1.36
C GLY A 194 -5.48 -18.63 -2.26
N TYR A 195 -6.68 -18.34 -1.77
CA TYR A 195 -7.93 -18.48 -2.49
C TYR A 195 -8.78 -17.21 -2.33
N ALA A 196 -9.23 -16.62 -3.43
CA ALA A 196 -10.22 -15.55 -3.43
C ALA A 196 -11.54 -16.07 -3.96
N TYR A 197 -12.59 -15.91 -3.17
CA TYR A 197 -13.92 -16.40 -3.55
C TYR A 197 -14.90 -15.26 -3.77
N TYR A 198 -15.71 -15.39 -4.82
CA TYR A 198 -16.92 -14.61 -4.96
C TYR A 198 -17.96 -15.00 -3.91
N THR A 199 -18.63 -14.01 -3.37
CA THR A 199 -19.73 -14.17 -2.42
C THR A 199 -20.88 -13.22 -2.79
N ASN A 200 -21.96 -13.21 -1.99
CA ASN A 200 -23.03 -12.24 -2.16
C ASN A 200 -22.77 -10.92 -1.41
N ASN A 201 -21.61 -10.77 -0.80
CA ASN A 201 -21.21 -9.59 -0.07
C ASN A 201 -20.87 -8.42 -1.03
N PRO A 202 -20.81 -7.16 -0.53
CA PRO A 202 -20.27 -6.05 -1.30
C PRO A 202 -18.87 -6.35 -1.83
N PRO A 203 -18.49 -5.83 -3.02
CA PRO A 203 -17.17 -6.03 -3.57
C PRO A 203 -16.05 -5.58 -2.63
N ALA A 204 -14.97 -6.34 -2.61
CA ALA A 204 -13.73 -5.96 -1.99
C ALA A 204 -12.66 -5.70 -3.07
N GLY A 205 -11.80 -4.70 -2.84
CA GLY A 205 -10.81 -4.25 -3.82
C GLY A 205 -9.53 -3.75 -3.16
N ALA A 206 -8.89 -2.78 -3.80
CA ALA A 206 -7.71 -2.15 -3.26
C ALA A 206 -8.00 -1.37 -1.97
N PHE A 207 -7.19 -1.58 -0.97
CA PHE A 207 -7.14 -0.77 0.25
C PHE A 207 -5.69 -0.75 0.74
N ARG A 208 -5.20 0.40 1.22
CA ARG A 208 -3.84 0.66 1.71
C ARG A 208 -3.24 -0.56 2.42
N GLY A 209 -2.10 -1.07 1.93
CA GLY A 209 -1.49 -2.33 2.36
C GLY A 209 -1.80 -3.52 1.45
N PHE A 210 -2.89 -3.50 0.69
CA PHE A 210 -3.21 -4.39 -0.44
C PHE A 210 -3.05 -5.89 -0.11
N GLY A 211 -3.72 -6.37 0.96
CA GLY A 211 -3.65 -7.77 1.42
C GLY A 211 -2.53 -8.07 2.41
N VAL A 212 -1.44 -7.30 2.40
CA VAL A 212 -0.29 -7.54 3.29
C VAL A 212 -0.62 -7.19 4.75
N THR A 213 -1.47 -6.20 5.00
CA THR A 213 -1.90 -5.83 6.36
C THR A 213 -2.54 -7.02 7.09
N GLN A 214 -3.35 -7.81 6.38
CA GLN A 214 -4.04 -8.98 6.93
C GLN A 214 -3.05 -10.11 7.24
N THR A 215 -2.20 -10.48 6.27
CA THR A 215 -1.23 -11.57 6.46
C THR A 215 -0.12 -11.21 7.44
N CYS A 216 0.26 -9.93 7.52
CA CYS A 216 1.19 -9.43 8.53
C CYS A 216 0.62 -9.61 9.94
N PHE A 217 -0.67 -9.31 10.17
CA PHE A 217 -1.30 -9.55 11.47
C PHE A 217 -1.16 -11.02 11.90
N ALA A 218 -1.41 -11.96 10.99
CA ALA A 218 -1.27 -13.39 11.29
C ALA A 218 0.19 -13.80 11.56
N MET A 219 1.11 -13.48 10.64
CA MET A 219 2.52 -13.90 10.74
C MET A 219 3.20 -13.29 11.96
N GLU A 220 3.01 -12.01 12.22
CA GLU A 220 3.62 -11.31 13.34
C GLU A 220 3.06 -11.77 14.69
N SER A 221 1.75 -12.10 14.75
CA SER A 221 1.15 -12.72 15.93
C SER A 221 1.69 -14.13 16.18
N MET A 222 1.96 -14.90 15.12
CA MET A 222 2.61 -16.22 15.26
C MET A 222 4.01 -16.09 15.84
N LEU A 223 4.80 -15.08 15.42
CA LEU A 223 6.14 -14.81 15.97
C LEU A 223 6.10 -14.41 17.44
N ASN A 224 5.15 -13.54 17.83
CA ASN A 224 4.97 -13.16 19.22
C ASN A 224 4.70 -14.39 20.09
N ARG A 225 3.74 -15.22 19.71
CA ARG A 225 3.41 -16.46 20.41
C ARG A 225 4.58 -17.45 20.44
N MET A 226 5.38 -17.52 19.36
CA MET A 226 6.57 -18.37 19.35
C MET A 226 7.62 -17.85 20.32
N ALA A 227 7.87 -16.53 20.36
CA ALA A 227 8.80 -15.91 21.30
C ALA A 227 8.41 -16.25 22.76
N HIS A 228 7.14 -16.10 23.13
CA HIS A 228 6.63 -16.47 24.45
C HIS A 228 6.79 -17.96 24.74
N LYS A 229 6.49 -18.82 23.76
CA LYS A 229 6.61 -20.29 23.91
C LYS A 229 8.04 -20.73 24.22
N ILE A 230 9.04 -20.09 23.64
CA ILE A 230 10.46 -20.45 23.81
C ILE A 230 11.18 -19.60 24.86
N GLY A 231 10.52 -18.59 25.44
CA GLY A 231 11.03 -17.76 26.53
C GLY A 231 12.03 -16.67 26.10
N ILE A 232 11.94 -16.19 24.87
CA ILE A 232 12.72 -15.03 24.39
C ILE A 232 11.81 -13.81 24.14
N SER A 233 12.39 -12.60 24.04
CA SER A 233 11.55 -11.44 23.77
C SER A 233 11.03 -11.42 22.31
N PRO A 234 9.83 -10.88 22.07
CA PRO A 234 9.32 -10.59 20.73
C PRO A 234 10.25 -9.73 19.86
N TRP A 235 11.03 -8.84 20.46
CA TRP A 235 12.08 -8.10 19.75
C TRP A 235 13.20 -9.04 19.30
N GLN A 236 13.66 -9.89 20.21
CA GLN A 236 14.80 -10.80 19.97
C GLN A 236 14.51 -11.81 18.85
N ILE A 237 13.34 -12.44 18.82
CA ILE A 237 13.00 -13.39 17.75
C ILE A 237 13.00 -12.72 16.37
N ARG A 238 12.56 -11.46 16.29
CA ARG A 238 12.60 -10.69 15.04
C ARG A 238 14.03 -10.33 14.64
N TYR A 239 14.84 -9.89 15.58
CA TYR A 239 16.22 -9.48 15.31
C TYR A 239 17.12 -10.63 14.83
N ILE A 240 16.92 -11.84 15.41
CA ILE A 240 17.62 -13.06 14.99
C ILE A 240 17.27 -13.42 13.55
N ASN A 241 16.01 -13.31 13.17
CA ASN A 241 15.49 -13.73 11.87
C ASN A 241 15.46 -12.62 10.83
N ALA A 242 15.66 -11.36 11.21
CA ALA A 242 15.55 -10.22 10.30
C ALA A 242 16.40 -10.40 9.04
N ILE A 243 15.80 -10.12 7.88
CA ILE A 243 16.54 -10.07 6.62
C ILE A 243 17.59 -8.95 6.66
N ARG A 244 18.74 -9.19 6.06
CA ARG A 244 19.85 -8.24 5.94
C ARG A 244 20.37 -8.20 4.49
N PRO A 245 21.06 -7.12 4.10
CA PRO A 245 21.65 -7.03 2.76
C PRO A 245 22.47 -8.26 2.38
N GLY A 246 22.29 -8.76 1.16
CA GLY A 246 22.95 -9.93 0.62
C GLY A 246 22.32 -11.28 1.01
N GLN A 247 21.41 -11.31 1.97
CA GLN A 247 20.64 -12.51 2.31
C GLN A 247 19.46 -12.69 1.32
N VAL A 248 18.82 -13.85 1.39
CA VAL A 248 17.75 -14.23 0.47
C VAL A 248 16.40 -14.22 1.20
N LEU A 249 15.48 -13.41 0.72
CA LEU A 249 14.09 -13.39 1.18
C LEU A 249 13.41 -14.75 0.92
N PRO A 250 12.35 -15.10 1.64
CA PRO A 250 11.61 -16.34 1.39
C PRO A 250 11.21 -16.52 -0.08
N ASN A 251 10.78 -15.45 -0.77
CA ASN A 251 10.41 -15.47 -2.18
C ASN A 251 11.60 -15.64 -3.15
N GLY A 252 12.83 -15.78 -2.65
CA GLY A 252 14.03 -16.00 -3.43
C GLY A 252 14.79 -14.73 -3.86
N GLN A 253 14.22 -13.54 -3.68
CA GLN A 253 14.90 -12.30 -4.02
C GLN A 253 16.07 -12.04 -3.06
N ILE A 254 17.22 -11.68 -3.61
CA ILE A 254 18.36 -11.22 -2.81
C ILE A 254 18.03 -9.83 -2.27
N ALA A 255 18.13 -9.68 -0.96
CA ALA A 255 17.99 -8.40 -0.29
C ALA A 255 19.13 -7.46 -0.69
N ASP A 256 18.78 -6.32 -1.25
CA ASP A 256 19.75 -5.33 -1.72
C ASP A 256 20.32 -4.47 -0.58
N ALA A 257 21.23 -3.55 -0.93
CA ALA A 257 21.88 -2.69 0.06
C ALA A 257 20.94 -1.74 0.80
N SER A 258 19.72 -1.48 0.26
CA SER A 258 18.71 -0.64 0.90
C SER A 258 17.87 -1.39 1.96
N THR A 259 18.16 -2.65 2.25
CA THR A 259 17.42 -3.45 3.22
C THR A 259 17.71 -3.01 4.65
N GLY A 260 16.81 -2.23 5.23
CA GLY A 260 16.98 -1.55 6.53
C GLY A 260 16.15 -2.12 7.69
N LEU A 261 15.70 -3.38 7.63
CA LEU A 261 14.87 -3.96 8.70
C LEU A 261 15.60 -4.02 10.05
N ALA A 262 16.86 -4.40 10.07
CA ALA A 262 17.64 -4.46 11.31
C ALA A 262 17.75 -3.07 11.96
N GLU A 263 17.98 -2.05 11.17
CA GLU A 263 18.06 -0.65 11.63
C GLU A 263 16.73 -0.15 12.17
N THR A 264 15.59 -0.55 11.56
CA THR A 264 14.26 -0.20 12.12
C THR A 264 14.00 -0.88 13.47
N LEU A 265 14.46 -2.14 13.62
CA LEU A 265 14.38 -2.88 14.91
C LEU A 265 15.24 -2.24 16.00
N GLU A 266 16.46 -1.84 15.66
CA GLU A 266 17.37 -1.18 16.60
C GLU A 266 16.82 0.18 17.03
N ALA A 267 16.25 0.96 16.10
CA ALA A 267 15.72 2.29 16.38
C ALA A 267 14.55 2.30 17.38
N VAL A 268 13.79 1.21 17.50
CA VAL A 268 12.64 1.13 18.43
C VAL A 268 12.93 0.33 19.69
N LYS A 269 14.14 -0.22 19.84
CA LYS A 269 14.48 -1.14 20.92
C LYS A 269 14.25 -0.54 22.30
N ASP A 270 14.77 0.65 22.54
CA ASP A 270 14.68 1.31 23.84
C ASP A 270 13.22 1.64 24.21
N ALA A 271 12.40 2.03 23.23
CA ALA A 271 10.98 2.27 23.45
C ALA A 271 10.22 0.97 23.80
N TYR A 272 10.59 -0.13 23.16
CA TYR A 272 10.01 -1.44 23.44
C TYR A 272 10.41 -1.97 24.82
N GLU A 273 11.71 -1.93 25.16
CA GLU A 273 12.22 -2.46 26.43
C GLU A 273 11.90 -1.55 27.63
N GLY A 274 11.73 -0.24 27.39
CA GLY A 274 11.44 0.75 28.43
C GLY A 274 9.98 0.82 28.87
N ALA A 275 9.04 0.24 28.12
CA ALA A 275 7.62 0.30 28.42
C ALA A 275 7.10 -1.03 29.00
N ARG A 276 6.26 -0.94 30.02
CA ARG A 276 5.71 -2.12 30.72
C ARG A 276 4.78 -2.97 29.85
N PHE A 277 3.92 -2.31 29.05
CA PHE A 277 2.96 -2.95 28.16
C PHE A 277 3.23 -2.52 26.74
N ALA A 278 4.29 -3.03 26.16
CA ALA A 278 4.68 -2.79 24.79
C ALA A 278 4.50 -4.03 23.92
N GLY A 279 4.11 -3.81 22.68
CA GLY A 279 4.10 -4.86 21.66
C GLY A 279 4.80 -4.39 20.39
N ILE A 280 5.40 -5.33 19.67
CA ILE A 280 6.24 -5.04 18.51
C ILE A 280 5.83 -5.89 17.31
N ALA A 281 5.91 -5.31 16.12
CA ALA A 281 5.74 -6.01 14.86
C ALA A 281 6.60 -5.40 13.74
N CYS A 282 7.00 -6.24 12.79
CA CYS A 282 7.75 -5.85 11.60
C CYS A 282 6.89 -6.01 10.33
N ALA A 283 7.28 -5.31 9.28
CA ALA A 283 6.71 -5.50 7.96
C ALA A 283 7.72 -5.23 6.85
N MET A 284 7.46 -5.81 5.69
CA MET A 284 7.98 -5.35 4.41
C MET A 284 6.84 -5.06 3.45
N LYS A 285 7.05 -4.11 2.55
CA LYS A 285 6.09 -3.81 1.48
C LYS A 285 6.82 -3.35 0.23
N ASN A 286 6.38 -3.88 -0.90
CA ASN A 286 6.90 -3.46 -2.20
C ASN A 286 6.62 -1.98 -2.47
N ALA A 287 7.58 -1.34 -3.13
CA ALA A 287 7.41 -0.08 -3.87
C ALA A 287 7.50 -0.40 -5.37
N GLY A 288 6.40 -0.18 -6.08
CA GLY A 288 6.22 -0.66 -7.46
C GLY A 288 5.28 -1.86 -7.56
N VAL A 289 4.82 -2.19 -8.78
CA VAL A 289 3.84 -3.26 -9.03
C VAL A 289 4.47 -4.65 -8.87
N GLY A 290 5.61 -4.90 -9.50
CA GLY A 290 6.35 -6.16 -9.38
C GLY A 290 5.72 -7.37 -10.05
N VAL A 291 6.19 -8.56 -9.69
CA VAL A 291 5.74 -9.90 -10.12
C VAL A 291 5.58 -10.06 -11.63
N GLY A 292 6.50 -9.46 -12.40
CA GLY A 292 6.55 -9.53 -13.87
C GLY A 292 5.56 -8.61 -14.59
N LEU A 293 4.76 -7.85 -13.86
CA LEU A 293 3.85 -6.89 -14.48
C LEU A 293 4.61 -5.64 -14.95
N PRO A 294 4.26 -5.05 -16.11
CA PRO A 294 4.86 -3.79 -16.55
C PRO A 294 4.61 -2.68 -15.53
N ASP A 295 5.67 -2.02 -15.12
CA ASP A 295 5.59 -0.91 -14.17
C ASP A 295 6.39 0.27 -14.74
N THR A 296 5.68 1.15 -15.47
CA THR A 296 6.28 2.23 -16.25
C THR A 296 5.93 3.58 -15.65
N GLY A 297 6.95 4.40 -15.41
CA GLY A 297 6.81 5.82 -15.13
C GLY A 297 7.17 6.65 -16.37
N ARG A 298 6.42 7.72 -16.63
CA ARG A 298 6.67 8.65 -17.74
C ARG A 298 6.42 10.09 -17.30
N VAL A 299 7.35 10.94 -17.66
CA VAL A 299 7.28 12.38 -17.40
C VAL A 299 7.76 13.14 -18.62
N ARG A 300 7.05 14.21 -18.96
CA ARG A 300 7.49 15.23 -19.90
C ARG A 300 7.73 16.54 -19.14
N LEU A 301 8.89 17.13 -19.34
CA LEU A 301 9.19 18.48 -18.91
C LEU A 301 9.04 19.41 -20.10
N ARG A 302 8.20 20.42 -20.00
CA ARG A 302 8.01 21.44 -21.05
C ARG A 302 8.41 22.80 -20.51
N VAL A 303 9.24 23.53 -21.26
CA VAL A 303 9.61 24.90 -20.93
C VAL A 303 8.57 25.84 -21.53
N SER A 304 7.91 26.62 -20.68
CA SER A 304 6.95 27.63 -21.14
C SER A 304 6.83 28.78 -20.14
N GLY A 305 6.79 30.01 -20.66
CA GLY A 305 6.74 31.22 -19.84
C GLY A 305 7.93 31.35 -18.89
N GLY A 306 9.11 30.90 -19.32
CA GLY A 306 10.33 30.89 -18.49
C GLY A 306 10.29 29.93 -17.31
N ARG A 307 9.40 28.90 -17.31
CA ARG A 307 9.24 27.90 -16.28
C ARG A 307 9.28 26.48 -16.86
N VAL A 308 9.62 25.52 -16.02
CA VAL A 308 9.57 24.10 -16.32
C VAL A 308 8.24 23.53 -15.84
N HIS A 309 7.42 23.06 -16.76
CA HIS A 309 6.14 22.40 -16.47
C HIS A 309 6.33 20.89 -16.44
N ILE A 310 5.96 20.26 -15.32
CA ILE A 310 5.98 18.80 -15.16
C ILE A 310 4.63 18.26 -15.61
N GLU A 311 4.62 17.42 -16.63
CA GLU A 311 3.44 16.76 -17.20
C GLU A 311 3.56 15.26 -17.05
N THR A 312 2.59 14.64 -16.38
CA THR A 312 2.49 13.18 -16.17
C THR A 312 1.04 12.77 -15.96
N GLY A 313 0.68 11.56 -16.36
CA GLY A 313 -0.62 10.95 -16.09
C GLY A 313 -0.76 10.38 -14.66
N ALA A 314 0.32 10.39 -13.86
CA ALA A 314 0.29 9.93 -12.48
C ALA A 314 -0.57 10.83 -11.59
N SER A 315 -1.56 10.25 -10.90
CA SER A 315 -2.50 10.98 -10.06
C SER A 315 -1.92 11.33 -8.68
N CYS A 316 -2.03 12.61 -8.29
CA CYS A 316 -1.81 13.03 -6.90
C CYS A 316 -3.14 12.96 -6.14
N ILE A 317 -3.23 12.06 -5.17
CA ILE A 317 -4.46 11.78 -4.40
C ILE A 317 -4.42 12.35 -2.97
N GLY A 318 -3.49 13.28 -2.73
CA GLY A 318 -3.24 13.88 -1.42
C GLY A 318 -1.92 13.45 -0.78
N GLN A 319 -1.23 12.43 -1.34
CA GLN A 319 0.05 11.89 -0.81
C GLN A 319 1.27 12.76 -1.13
N GLY A 320 1.12 13.84 -1.88
CA GLY A 320 2.20 14.79 -2.14
C GLY A 320 3.05 14.51 -3.37
N LEU A 321 2.59 13.70 -4.34
CA LEU A 321 3.35 13.41 -5.58
C LEU A 321 3.86 14.67 -6.27
N GLY A 322 3.00 15.68 -6.46
CA GLY A 322 3.39 16.93 -7.11
C GLY A 322 4.56 17.63 -6.40
N THR A 323 4.55 17.64 -5.07
CA THR A 323 5.63 18.20 -4.26
C THR A 323 6.93 17.41 -4.46
N VAL A 324 6.87 16.09 -4.43
CA VAL A 324 8.04 15.21 -4.64
C VAL A 324 8.64 15.42 -6.03
N LEU A 325 7.81 15.44 -7.08
CA LEU A 325 8.28 15.66 -8.46
C LEU A 325 8.93 17.05 -8.62
N VAL A 326 8.33 18.07 -8.02
CA VAL A 326 8.94 19.41 -8.04
C VAL A 326 10.30 19.41 -7.35
N GLN A 327 10.44 18.74 -6.17
CA GLN A 327 11.72 18.63 -5.48
C GLN A 327 12.76 17.89 -6.32
N TYR A 328 12.40 16.78 -6.97
CA TYR A 328 13.32 16.08 -7.88
C TYR A 328 13.81 16.97 -9.00
N VAL A 329 12.91 17.73 -9.65
CA VAL A 329 13.27 18.58 -10.78
C VAL A 329 14.10 19.79 -10.34
N THR A 330 13.72 20.47 -9.24
CA THR A 330 14.48 21.61 -8.71
C THR A 330 15.88 21.22 -8.29
N ASP A 331 16.01 20.11 -7.57
CA ASP A 331 17.30 19.63 -7.09
C ASP A 331 18.19 19.13 -8.23
N GLU A 332 17.60 18.44 -9.26
CA GLU A 332 18.39 17.90 -10.37
C GLU A 332 18.90 19.01 -11.28
N LEU A 333 18.07 20.02 -11.53
CA LEU A 333 18.41 21.13 -12.42
C LEU A 333 19.11 22.29 -11.70
N ASN A 334 19.14 22.27 -10.37
CA ASN A 334 19.63 23.38 -9.53
C ASN A 334 18.96 24.73 -9.89
N ILE A 335 17.63 24.72 -10.01
CA ILE A 335 16.81 25.90 -10.32
C ILE A 335 15.86 26.21 -9.15
N PRO A 336 15.43 27.48 -8.98
CA PRO A 336 14.54 27.83 -7.88
C PRO A 336 13.17 27.17 -8.00
N ARG A 337 12.52 26.92 -6.86
CA ARG A 337 11.21 26.26 -6.77
C ARG A 337 10.13 26.94 -7.64
N GLU A 338 10.19 28.25 -7.70
CA GLU A 338 9.24 29.11 -8.44
C GLU A 338 9.35 28.92 -9.95
N ALA A 339 10.47 28.43 -10.44
CA ALA A 339 10.69 28.11 -11.85
C ALA A 339 10.08 26.76 -12.26
N VAL A 340 9.53 25.97 -11.32
CA VAL A 340 8.96 24.65 -11.61
C VAL A 340 7.47 24.63 -11.28
N VAL A 341 6.65 24.10 -12.20
CA VAL A 341 5.19 24.01 -12.07
C VAL A 341 4.75 22.57 -12.27
N TYR A 342 3.98 22.02 -11.31
CA TYR A 342 3.25 20.78 -11.48
C TYR A 342 1.78 21.12 -11.78
N GLY A 343 1.29 20.73 -12.95
CA GLY A 343 -0.04 21.06 -13.44
C GLY A 343 -1.15 20.07 -13.09
N GLY A 344 -0.85 19.03 -12.31
CA GLY A 344 -1.77 17.91 -12.08
C GLY A 344 -1.66 16.83 -13.17
N SER A 345 -2.57 15.86 -13.15
CA SER A 345 -2.60 14.73 -14.09
C SER A 345 -3.78 14.83 -15.05
N ASN A 346 -3.54 14.46 -16.31
CA ASN A 346 -4.57 14.38 -17.34
C ASN A 346 -4.18 13.35 -18.41
N SER A 347 -5.15 12.94 -19.24
CA SER A 347 -4.95 11.92 -20.28
C SER A 347 -4.28 12.43 -21.57
N HIS A 348 -3.78 13.68 -21.60
CA HIS A 348 -2.88 14.20 -22.63
C HIS A 348 -1.42 14.24 -22.17
N SER A 349 -1.18 14.07 -20.88
CA SER A 349 0.16 13.90 -20.31
C SER A 349 0.63 12.46 -20.49
N PRO A 350 1.95 12.17 -20.51
CA PRO A 350 2.43 10.79 -20.64
C PRO A 350 1.83 9.84 -19.58
N ASP A 351 1.31 8.69 -20.02
CA ASP A 351 0.77 7.67 -19.13
C ASP A 351 1.86 7.14 -18.20
N SER A 352 1.67 7.30 -16.90
CA SER A 352 2.60 6.88 -15.84
C SER A 352 1.98 5.87 -14.88
N GLY A 353 0.91 5.21 -15.33
CA GLY A 353 0.20 4.17 -14.58
C GLY A 353 -0.56 4.69 -13.37
N THR A 354 -1.35 3.78 -12.80
CA THR A 354 -2.21 4.03 -11.63
C THR A 354 -1.38 4.38 -10.39
N THR A 355 -1.86 5.31 -9.58
CA THR A 355 -1.30 5.61 -8.26
C THR A 355 -1.74 4.53 -7.28
N SER A 356 -0.92 3.48 -7.19
CA SER A 356 -1.09 2.28 -6.38
C SER A 356 0.27 1.72 -5.99
N GLY A 357 0.35 0.71 -5.11
CA GLY A 357 1.59 -0.04 -4.82
C GLY A 357 2.78 0.80 -4.35
N SER A 358 2.56 1.96 -3.76
CA SER A 358 3.63 2.88 -3.29
C SER A 358 4.65 3.27 -4.37
N ARG A 359 4.25 3.25 -5.66
CA ARG A 359 5.17 3.30 -6.82
C ARG A 359 5.64 4.69 -7.23
N GLN A 360 4.86 5.74 -6.94
CA GLN A 360 5.06 7.03 -7.62
C GLN A 360 6.38 7.73 -7.31
N THR A 361 6.83 7.71 -6.05
CA THR A 361 8.12 8.32 -5.67
C THR A 361 9.29 7.67 -6.39
N LEU A 362 9.29 6.33 -6.52
CA LEU A 362 10.36 5.57 -7.16
C LEU A 362 10.21 5.59 -8.69
N ILE A 363 9.07 5.15 -9.21
CA ILE A 363 8.88 4.87 -10.64
C ILE A 363 8.71 6.17 -11.44
N THR A 364 7.76 7.02 -11.05
CA THR A 364 7.54 8.31 -11.73
C THR A 364 8.64 9.31 -11.38
N GLY A 365 9.20 9.24 -10.15
CA GLY A 365 10.36 10.04 -9.74
C GLY A 365 11.59 9.77 -10.59
N GLU A 366 11.92 8.50 -10.85
CA GLU A 366 13.03 8.13 -11.75
C GLU A 366 12.80 8.63 -13.19
N ALA A 367 11.56 8.55 -13.69
CA ALA A 367 11.23 9.10 -15.00
C ALA A 367 11.42 10.62 -15.05
N ALA A 368 11.07 11.35 -13.97
CA ALA A 368 11.30 12.79 -13.89
C ALA A 368 12.80 13.13 -13.90
N LEU A 369 13.62 12.38 -13.17
CA LEU A 369 15.08 12.55 -13.18
C LEU A 369 15.67 12.29 -14.56
N ARG A 370 15.18 11.30 -15.29
CA ARG A 370 15.59 11.04 -16.68
C ARG A 370 15.20 12.16 -17.64
N ALA A 371 14.00 12.72 -17.48
CA ALA A 371 13.59 13.88 -18.25
C ALA A 371 14.48 15.10 -17.99
N CYS A 372 14.97 15.26 -16.75
CA CYS A 372 15.89 16.35 -16.39
C CYS A 372 17.24 16.27 -17.13
N GLN A 373 17.69 15.09 -17.53
CA GLN A 373 19.03 14.92 -18.13
C GLN A 373 19.22 15.77 -19.40
N GLY A 374 18.23 15.76 -20.30
CA GLY A 374 18.24 16.56 -21.52
C GLY A 374 18.16 18.07 -21.24
N LEU A 375 17.26 18.48 -20.34
CA LEU A 375 17.13 19.87 -19.96
C LEU A 375 18.37 20.40 -19.25
N LYS A 376 19.01 19.57 -18.41
CA LYS A 376 20.26 19.92 -17.71
C LYS A 376 21.41 20.17 -18.67
N ALA A 377 21.50 19.37 -19.75
CA ALA A 377 22.48 19.58 -20.81
C ALA A 377 22.27 20.92 -21.54
N ASP A 378 21.02 21.22 -21.90
CA ASP A 378 20.69 22.48 -22.56
C ASP A 378 20.91 23.70 -21.64
N LEU A 379 20.64 23.59 -20.34
CA LEU A 379 20.88 24.65 -19.35
C LEU A 379 22.37 24.95 -19.10
N ALA A 380 23.28 24.08 -19.52
CA ALA A 380 24.71 24.36 -19.48
C ALA A 380 25.14 25.39 -20.53
N GLU A 381 24.37 25.54 -21.62
CA GLU A 381 24.69 26.41 -22.76
C GLU A 381 23.67 27.55 -22.93
N HIS A 382 22.45 27.38 -22.38
CA HIS A 382 21.32 28.30 -22.59
C HIS A 382 20.67 28.70 -21.26
N LYS A 383 20.09 29.89 -21.23
CA LYS A 383 19.16 30.29 -20.15
C LYS A 383 17.81 29.63 -20.35
N LEU A 384 17.08 29.37 -19.26
CA LEU A 384 15.75 28.78 -19.33
C LEU A 384 14.79 29.54 -20.25
N SER A 385 14.87 30.88 -20.29
CA SER A 385 14.07 31.72 -21.17
C SER A 385 14.36 31.55 -22.68
N GLU A 386 15.50 30.99 -23.04
CA GLU A 386 15.91 30.72 -24.42
C GLU A 386 15.42 29.34 -24.91
N LEU A 387 14.94 28.50 -23.98
CA LEU A 387 14.45 27.15 -24.24
C LEU A 387 12.92 27.09 -24.40
N GLU A 388 12.26 28.23 -24.62
CA GLU A 388 10.79 28.30 -24.75
C GLU A 388 10.26 27.31 -25.79
N GLY A 389 9.22 26.53 -25.41
CA GLY A 389 8.59 25.51 -26.25
C GLY A 389 9.33 24.18 -26.34
N ARG A 390 10.54 24.05 -25.76
CA ARG A 390 11.25 22.75 -25.74
C ARG A 390 10.62 21.77 -24.78
N GLU A 391 10.65 20.49 -25.17
CA GLU A 391 10.13 19.36 -24.39
C GLU A 391 11.23 18.33 -24.18
N TYR A 392 11.24 17.73 -22.98
CA TYR A 392 12.19 16.70 -22.57
C TYR A 392 11.42 15.53 -21.97
N TYR A 393 11.64 14.33 -22.47
CA TYR A 393 10.91 13.14 -22.08
C TYR A 393 11.78 12.19 -21.29
N GLY A 394 11.20 11.64 -20.22
CA GLY A 394 11.83 10.59 -19.42
C GLY A 394 10.88 9.42 -19.21
N GLU A 395 11.40 8.22 -19.36
CA GLU A 395 10.70 6.97 -19.10
C GLU A 395 11.55 6.05 -18.25
N TYR A 396 10.91 5.39 -17.30
CA TYR A 396 11.49 4.30 -16.54
C TYR A 396 10.55 3.10 -16.51
N LEU A 397 11.00 1.97 -17.00
CA LEU A 397 10.34 0.67 -16.89
C LEU A 397 11.05 -0.17 -15.85
N ALA A 398 10.40 -0.44 -14.73
CA ALA A 398 10.89 -1.37 -13.74
C ALA A 398 10.74 -2.81 -14.26
N LYS A 399 11.83 -3.57 -14.23
CA LYS A 399 11.86 -4.98 -14.69
C LYS A 399 11.85 -5.90 -13.48
N THR A 400 10.86 -6.77 -13.42
CA THR A 400 10.69 -7.79 -12.37
C THR A 400 10.38 -9.13 -13.01
N ASP A 401 10.55 -10.21 -12.25
CA ASP A 401 10.26 -11.56 -12.70
C ASP A 401 8.83 -11.97 -12.30
N PRO A 402 8.14 -12.75 -13.12
CA PRO A 402 6.79 -13.20 -12.80
C PRO A 402 6.78 -14.13 -11.57
N LEU A 403 5.62 -14.18 -10.91
CA LEU A 403 5.38 -15.14 -9.85
C LEU A 403 5.57 -16.57 -10.39
N GLY A 404 6.31 -17.41 -9.65
CA GLY A 404 6.65 -18.77 -10.10
C GLY A 404 7.79 -18.84 -11.12
N SER A 405 8.60 -17.79 -11.27
CA SER A 405 9.80 -17.80 -12.11
C SER A 405 10.75 -18.94 -11.72
N ASP A 406 11.31 -19.63 -12.72
CA ASP A 406 12.29 -20.71 -12.52
C ASP A 406 13.71 -20.21 -12.14
N LYS A 407 13.89 -18.89 -12.04
CA LYS A 407 15.18 -18.31 -11.61
C LYS A 407 15.47 -18.67 -10.16
N PRO A 408 16.70 -19.04 -9.81
CA PRO A 408 17.07 -19.33 -8.40
C PRO A 408 16.81 -18.13 -7.46
N ASN A 409 17.04 -16.91 -7.96
CA ASN A 409 16.85 -15.66 -7.24
C ASN A 409 16.06 -14.67 -8.13
N PRO A 410 14.73 -14.83 -8.21
CA PRO A 410 13.89 -13.94 -9.00
C PRO A 410 13.81 -12.55 -8.36
N VAL A 411 13.77 -11.51 -9.18
CA VAL A 411 13.48 -10.14 -8.74
C VAL A 411 11.96 -9.98 -8.69
N SER A 412 11.36 -10.24 -7.57
CA SER A 412 9.90 -10.15 -7.38
C SER A 412 9.43 -8.69 -7.45
N HIS A 413 10.17 -7.76 -6.83
CA HIS A 413 9.86 -6.34 -6.80
C HIS A 413 11.12 -5.49 -6.94
N VAL A 414 10.97 -4.29 -7.53
CA VAL A 414 12.10 -3.38 -7.77
C VAL A 414 12.70 -2.82 -6.48
N ALA A 415 11.89 -2.67 -5.45
CA ALA A 415 12.32 -2.27 -4.12
C ALA A 415 11.33 -2.74 -3.05
N TYR A 416 11.82 -2.87 -1.82
CA TYR A 416 11.00 -3.08 -0.62
C TYR A 416 11.30 -1.97 0.40
N GLY A 417 10.24 -1.42 1.00
CA GLY A 417 10.34 -0.69 2.26
C GLY A 417 10.21 -1.65 3.44
N TYR A 418 10.87 -1.32 4.55
CA TYR A 418 10.82 -2.08 5.80
C TYR A 418 10.31 -1.20 6.93
N ALA A 419 9.63 -1.79 7.90
CA ALA A 419 9.11 -1.07 9.05
C ALA A 419 9.13 -1.94 10.30
N THR A 420 9.38 -1.29 11.45
CA THR A 420 9.13 -1.85 12.76
C THR A 420 8.31 -0.84 13.56
N GLN A 421 7.21 -1.31 14.16
CA GLN A 421 6.36 -0.47 15.01
C GLN A 421 6.23 -1.07 16.40
N VAL A 422 6.25 -0.20 17.40
CA VAL A 422 6.03 -0.53 18.81
C VAL A 422 4.78 0.19 19.28
N ALA A 423 3.81 -0.59 19.77
CA ALA A 423 2.60 -0.08 20.41
C ALA A 423 2.80 -0.08 21.93
N ILE A 424 2.51 1.04 22.58
CA ILE A 424 2.63 1.22 24.04
C ILE A 424 1.25 1.51 24.61
N LEU A 425 0.85 0.76 25.63
CA LEU A 425 -0.40 1.01 26.35
C LEU A 425 -0.16 1.88 27.58
N ASP A 426 -1.10 2.76 27.83
CA ASP A 426 -1.22 3.46 29.10
C ASP A 426 -1.52 2.45 30.23
N GLU A 427 -0.77 2.49 31.31
CA GLU A 427 -0.81 1.48 32.38
C GLU A 427 -2.14 1.49 33.13
N GLU A 428 -2.76 2.64 33.32
CA GLU A 428 -4.02 2.77 34.08
C GLU A 428 -5.21 2.44 33.21
N THR A 429 -5.34 3.09 32.07
CA THR A 429 -6.52 2.98 31.21
C THR A 429 -6.48 1.79 30.25
N GLY A 430 -5.31 1.27 29.92
CA GLY A 430 -5.08 0.25 28.88
C GLY A 430 -5.34 0.75 27.46
N ARG A 431 -5.48 2.05 27.25
CA ARG A 431 -5.56 2.63 25.91
C ARG A 431 -4.19 2.69 25.27
N VAL A 432 -4.15 2.65 23.95
CA VAL A 432 -2.90 2.88 23.22
C VAL A 432 -2.50 4.34 23.43
N SER A 433 -1.40 4.56 24.11
CA SER A 433 -0.87 5.89 24.40
C SER A 433 0.08 6.40 23.33
N GLU A 434 0.90 5.49 22.78
CA GLU A 434 1.90 5.83 21.78
C GLU A 434 2.14 4.68 20.80
N ILE A 435 2.42 5.05 19.55
CA ILE A 435 3.02 4.14 18.54
C ILE A 435 4.36 4.75 18.13
N VAL A 436 5.45 4.06 18.41
CA VAL A 436 6.79 4.40 17.89
C VAL A 436 6.99 3.65 16.59
N ALA A 437 7.15 4.36 15.48
CA ALA A 437 7.07 3.82 14.13
C ALA A 437 8.34 4.12 13.32
N ALA A 438 9.25 3.15 13.26
CA ALA A 438 10.47 3.23 12.46
C ALA A 438 10.24 2.68 11.06
N HIS A 439 10.55 3.49 10.03
CA HIS A 439 10.37 3.14 8.63
C HIS A 439 11.63 3.41 7.84
N ASP A 440 12.13 2.39 7.15
CA ASP A 440 13.16 2.56 6.15
C ASP A 440 12.53 3.06 4.85
N VAL A 441 12.98 4.23 4.41
CA VAL A 441 12.46 4.95 3.24
C VAL A 441 13.52 5.07 2.13
N GLY A 442 14.67 4.37 2.30
CA GLY A 442 15.85 4.57 1.47
C GLY A 442 16.39 5.99 1.67
N ARG A 443 15.92 6.95 0.88
CA ARG A 443 16.18 8.38 1.03
C ARG A 443 14.86 9.15 1.17
N ALA A 444 14.74 9.97 2.19
CA ALA A 444 13.60 10.85 2.37
C ALA A 444 13.67 12.07 1.43
N VAL A 445 12.87 12.08 0.37
CA VAL A 445 12.80 13.24 -0.55
C VAL A 445 12.15 14.44 0.14
N ASN A 446 11.10 14.18 0.92
CA ASN A 446 10.42 15.18 1.73
C ASN A 446 10.11 14.59 3.12
N PRO A 447 10.96 14.85 4.13
CA PRO A 447 10.79 14.28 5.47
C PRO A 447 9.42 14.57 6.10
N LEU A 448 8.91 15.79 5.98
CA LEU A 448 7.58 16.17 6.50
C LEU A 448 6.44 15.37 5.85
N SER A 449 6.53 15.13 4.54
CA SER A 449 5.54 14.26 3.85
C SER A 449 5.68 12.80 4.26
N VAL A 450 6.89 12.33 4.54
CA VAL A 450 7.16 10.98 5.08
C VAL A 450 6.50 10.83 6.45
N GLU A 451 6.71 11.76 7.38
CA GLU A 451 6.06 11.78 8.70
C GLU A 451 4.53 11.73 8.56
N GLY A 452 3.94 12.59 7.72
CA GLY A 452 2.49 12.58 7.50
C GLY A 452 1.96 11.27 6.90
N GLN A 453 2.75 10.56 6.08
CA GLN A 453 2.39 9.21 5.60
C GLN A 453 2.46 8.17 6.73
N ILE A 454 3.46 8.25 7.61
CA ILE A 454 3.59 7.36 8.77
C ILE A 454 2.42 7.57 9.72
N GLU A 455 2.16 8.80 10.15
CA GLU A 455 1.05 9.13 11.04
C GLU A 455 -0.30 8.67 10.50
N GLY A 456 -0.59 9.03 9.23
CA GLY A 456 -1.85 8.65 8.60
C GLY A 456 -2.03 7.13 8.42
N GLY A 457 -0.96 6.39 8.16
CA GLY A 457 -0.99 4.92 8.06
C GLY A 457 -1.18 4.24 9.41
N VAL A 458 -0.46 4.69 10.42
CA VAL A 458 -0.55 4.18 11.80
C VAL A 458 -1.97 4.38 12.35
N ILE A 459 -2.52 5.60 12.26
CA ILE A 459 -3.87 5.88 12.79
C ILE A 459 -4.94 5.06 12.06
N MET A 460 -4.85 4.93 10.73
CA MET A 460 -5.75 4.04 9.98
C MET A 460 -5.67 2.60 10.51
N SER A 461 -4.48 2.10 10.78
CA SER A 461 -4.31 0.73 11.28
C SER A 461 -4.67 0.57 12.77
N CYS A 462 -4.60 1.62 13.58
CA CYS A 462 -5.20 1.61 14.93
C CYS A 462 -6.70 1.37 14.87
N GLY A 463 -7.40 2.02 13.94
CA GLY A 463 -8.82 1.76 13.67
C GLY A 463 -9.07 0.31 13.27
N PHE A 464 -8.33 -0.20 12.28
CA PHE A 464 -8.41 -1.59 11.82
C PHE A 464 -8.16 -2.60 12.95
N ALA A 465 -7.21 -2.30 13.84
CA ALA A 465 -6.88 -3.17 14.96
C ALA A 465 -7.96 -3.20 16.06
N LEU A 466 -8.62 -2.08 16.33
CA LEU A 466 -9.33 -1.88 17.59
C LEU A 466 -10.84 -1.64 17.47
N THR A 467 -11.29 -0.98 16.40
CA THR A 467 -12.64 -0.41 16.38
C THR A 467 -13.36 -0.50 15.05
N GLU A 468 -12.65 -0.56 13.93
CA GLU A 468 -13.26 -0.54 12.61
C GLU A 468 -13.97 -1.85 12.32
N ASP A 469 -15.20 -1.71 11.87
CA ASP A 469 -16.08 -2.80 11.45
C ASP A 469 -17.02 -2.30 10.35
N TYR A 470 -17.32 -3.19 9.40
CA TYR A 470 -18.26 -2.94 8.33
C TYR A 470 -19.36 -4.02 8.38
N PRO A 471 -20.33 -3.87 9.31
CA PRO A 471 -21.30 -4.91 9.57
C PRO A 471 -22.25 -5.11 8.39
N LEU A 472 -22.54 -6.38 8.12
CA LEU A 472 -23.43 -6.84 7.06
C LEU A 472 -24.60 -7.63 7.68
N GLU A 473 -25.82 -7.37 7.19
CA GLU A 473 -27.00 -8.20 7.44
C GLU A 473 -27.53 -8.74 6.11
N ASN A 474 -27.57 -10.06 5.96
CA ASN A 474 -27.96 -10.69 4.71
C ASN A 474 -27.19 -10.14 3.50
N CYS A 475 -25.89 -10.01 3.63
CA CYS A 475 -24.95 -9.45 2.63
C CYS A 475 -25.17 -7.97 2.28
N ARG A 476 -25.97 -7.25 3.06
CA ARG A 476 -26.19 -5.80 2.87
C ARG A 476 -25.52 -5.00 3.98
N PRO A 477 -24.83 -3.90 3.63
CA PRO A 477 -24.23 -3.04 4.64
C PRO A 477 -25.27 -2.42 5.55
N THR A 478 -25.06 -2.51 6.85
CA THR A 478 -25.80 -1.77 7.88
C THR A 478 -24.96 -0.64 8.46
N ALA A 479 -23.71 -0.53 8.02
CA ALA A 479 -22.75 0.48 8.43
C ALA A 479 -23.22 1.90 8.05
N LYS A 480 -23.03 2.83 8.99
CA LYS A 480 -23.22 4.28 8.79
C LYS A 480 -21.92 4.99 9.13
N TYR A 481 -21.71 6.19 8.59
CA TYR A 481 -20.48 6.95 8.85
C TYR A 481 -20.13 7.04 10.35
N GLY A 482 -21.11 7.29 11.21
CA GLY A 482 -20.89 7.38 12.66
C GLY A 482 -20.65 6.03 13.37
N THR A 483 -20.85 4.89 12.69
CA THR A 483 -20.75 3.54 13.28
C THR A 483 -19.59 2.70 12.71
N LEU A 484 -18.83 3.24 11.77
CA LEU A 484 -17.67 2.55 11.16
C LEU A 484 -16.51 2.29 12.13
N GLY A 485 -16.49 2.95 13.29
CA GLY A 485 -15.43 2.79 14.27
C GLY A 485 -14.12 3.51 13.91
N LEU A 486 -14.14 4.47 12.99
CA LEU A 486 -12.97 5.27 12.64
C LEU A 486 -12.41 6.00 13.87
N PHE A 487 -11.08 5.98 14.01
CA PHE A 487 -10.40 6.80 15.02
C PHE A 487 -10.65 8.28 14.75
N ARG A 488 -10.86 9.03 15.82
CA ARG A 488 -11.05 10.48 15.79
C ARG A 488 -9.90 11.15 16.52
N ALA A 489 -9.69 12.43 16.26
CA ALA A 489 -8.56 13.18 16.80
C ALA A 489 -8.39 13.08 18.33
N ASP A 490 -9.50 13.01 19.06
CA ASP A 490 -9.53 12.86 20.52
C ASP A 490 -9.15 11.45 21.03
N ASN A 491 -9.12 10.47 20.16
CA ASN A 491 -8.79 9.07 20.46
C ASN A 491 -7.45 8.61 19.88
N CYS A 492 -6.80 9.43 19.06
CA CYS A 492 -5.55 9.06 18.43
C CYS A 492 -4.42 8.97 19.47
N PRO A 493 -3.63 7.90 19.46
CA PRO A 493 -2.39 7.85 20.23
C PRO A 493 -1.38 8.85 19.67
N ARG A 494 -0.36 9.16 20.46
CA ARG A 494 0.84 9.82 19.95
C ARG A 494 1.50 8.91 18.91
N VAL A 495 1.95 9.48 17.80
CA VAL A 495 2.78 8.76 16.81
C VAL A 495 4.15 9.40 16.80
N THR A 496 5.17 8.62 17.15
CA THR A 496 6.58 9.03 17.07
C THR A 496 7.18 8.39 15.83
N SER A 497 7.36 9.20 14.77
CA SER A 497 7.91 8.75 13.50
C SER A 497 9.44 8.76 13.53
N LEU A 498 10.05 7.61 13.24
CA LEU A 498 11.50 7.45 13.09
C LEU A 498 11.81 7.13 11.63
N ILE A 499 12.40 8.09 10.93
CA ILE A 499 12.78 7.94 9.53
C ILE A 499 14.17 7.32 9.46
N ILE A 500 14.25 6.10 8.90
CA ILE A 500 15.52 5.42 8.67
C ILE A 500 15.86 5.61 7.19
N GLU A 501 17.02 6.19 6.93
CA GLU A 501 17.54 6.36 5.58
C GLU A 501 18.66 5.35 5.33
N LYS A 502 18.35 4.35 4.51
CA LYS A 502 19.32 3.36 4.04
C LYS A 502 19.31 3.30 2.51
N PRO A 503 19.93 4.29 1.85
CA PRO A 503 20.00 4.31 0.40
C PRO A 503 20.83 3.12 -0.11
N GLY A 504 20.32 2.44 -1.14
CA GLY A 504 21.00 1.26 -1.70
C GLY A 504 20.52 0.90 -3.09
N ILE A 505 19.42 1.50 -3.53
CA ILE A 505 18.94 1.40 -4.92
C ILE A 505 19.48 2.58 -5.73
N ASP A 506 19.80 2.32 -7.00
CA ASP A 506 20.39 3.30 -7.93
C ASP A 506 19.33 4.13 -8.69
N LYS A 507 18.04 3.97 -8.34
CA LYS A 507 16.91 4.68 -8.95
C LYS A 507 16.34 5.70 -7.99
N ALA A 508 15.71 6.73 -8.54
CA ALA A 508 15.05 7.81 -7.78
C ALA A 508 15.92 8.34 -6.62
N ARG A 509 17.24 8.42 -6.85
CA ARG A 509 18.23 8.84 -5.84
C ARG A 509 18.18 8.03 -4.54
N GLY A 510 17.75 6.77 -4.60
CA GLY A 510 17.64 5.88 -3.46
C GLY A 510 16.33 5.96 -2.69
N ALA A 511 15.35 6.74 -3.13
CA ALA A 511 14.08 6.88 -2.44
C ALA A 511 13.14 5.69 -2.68
N ILE A 512 12.46 5.24 -1.64
CA ILE A 512 11.46 4.17 -1.65
C ILE A 512 10.10 4.76 -1.29
N GLY A 513 9.05 4.38 -2.05
CA GLY A 513 7.68 4.80 -1.72
C GLY A 513 7.14 4.09 -0.48
N ILE A 514 6.52 4.85 0.43
CA ILE A 514 6.04 4.35 1.73
C ILE A 514 4.52 4.49 1.91
N GLY A 515 3.78 4.68 0.84
CA GLY A 515 2.33 4.92 0.91
C GLY A 515 1.54 3.86 1.66
N GLU A 516 1.98 2.60 1.66
CA GLU A 516 1.23 1.46 2.22
C GLU A 516 1.87 0.87 3.47
N ILE A 517 3.22 0.74 3.53
CA ILE A 517 3.92 0.04 4.61
C ILE A 517 3.59 0.60 5.99
N THR A 518 3.30 1.88 6.06
CA THR A 518 3.01 2.62 7.28
C THR A 518 1.79 2.09 8.05
N SER A 519 0.88 1.40 7.36
CA SER A 519 -0.34 0.81 7.94
C SER A 519 -0.25 -0.71 8.17
N ILE A 520 0.90 -1.34 8.01
CA ILE A 520 0.98 -2.80 7.97
C ILE A 520 1.25 -3.42 9.35
N PRO A 521 2.31 -3.07 10.11
CA PRO A 521 2.64 -3.80 11.33
C PRO A 521 1.81 -3.42 12.55
N THR A 522 1.12 -2.26 12.54
CA THR A 522 0.45 -1.67 13.71
C THR A 522 -0.50 -2.63 14.42
N ALA A 523 -1.34 -3.38 13.67
CA ALA A 523 -2.35 -4.24 14.28
C ALA A 523 -1.74 -5.37 15.11
N ALA A 524 -0.67 -6.00 14.62
CA ALA A 524 0.03 -7.05 15.35
C ALA A 524 0.82 -6.50 16.55
N ALA A 525 1.40 -5.29 16.42
CA ALA A 525 2.04 -4.61 17.55
C ALA A 525 1.05 -4.29 18.67
N ILE A 526 -0.15 -3.81 18.33
CA ILE A 526 -1.20 -3.54 19.32
C ILE A 526 -1.69 -4.85 19.98
N ALA A 527 -1.88 -5.92 19.20
CA ALA A 527 -2.28 -7.22 19.76
C ALA A 527 -1.27 -7.73 20.79
N GLU A 528 0.01 -7.59 20.50
CA GLU A 528 1.10 -7.97 21.42
C GLU A 528 1.14 -7.09 22.67
N ALA A 529 0.93 -5.79 22.55
CA ALA A 529 0.87 -4.90 23.71
C ALA A 529 -0.26 -5.30 24.67
N TYR A 530 -1.41 -5.72 24.15
CA TYR A 530 -2.49 -6.27 24.98
C TYR A 530 -2.13 -7.63 25.58
N TYR A 531 -1.43 -8.50 24.84
CA TYR A 531 -0.93 -9.76 25.40
C TYR A 531 0.03 -9.50 26.58
N ALA A 532 0.94 -8.55 26.45
CA ALA A 532 1.82 -8.14 27.55
C ALA A 532 1.07 -7.64 28.79
N ARG A 533 -0.15 -7.08 28.62
CA ARG A 533 -1.00 -6.60 29.71
C ARG A 533 -1.81 -7.71 30.39
N ASP A 534 -2.42 -8.63 29.63
CA ASP A 534 -3.44 -9.55 30.16
C ASP A 534 -3.17 -11.04 29.86
N ASN A 535 -2.06 -11.34 29.19
CA ASN A 535 -1.64 -12.68 28.80
C ASN A 535 -2.70 -13.44 27.98
N THR A 536 -3.47 -12.70 27.15
CA THR A 536 -4.54 -13.26 26.33
C THR A 536 -4.22 -13.16 24.86
N ASP A 537 -4.12 -14.31 24.19
CA ASP A 537 -3.97 -14.38 22.72
C ASP A 537 -5.23 -13.86 22.01
N ARG A 538 -5.03 -13.08 20.96
CA ARG A 538 -6.09 -12.55 20.10
C ARG A 538 -5.87 -12.93 18.65
N TYR A 539 -6.88 -13.54 18.04
CA TYR A 539 -6.80 -14.15 16.71
C TYR A 539 -7.69 -13.46 15.67
N ALA A 540 -8.41 -12.45 16.07
CA ALA A 540 -9.36 -11.75 15.21
C ALA A 540 -9.25 -10.24 15.36
N LEU A 541 -9.47 -9.51 14.27
CA LEU A 541 -9.67 -8.07 14.28
C LEU A 541 -11.16 -7.75 14.04
N PRO A 542 -11.66 -6.63 14.61
CA PRO A 542 -11.01 -5.82 15.65
C PRO A 542 -10.80 -6.61 16.95
N LEU A 543 -9.74 -6.25 17.70
CA LEU A 543 -9.36 -6.94 18.92
C LEU A 543 -10.47 -6.85 19.98
N CYS A 544 -10.86 -7.99 20.53
CA CYS A 544 -11.81 -8.05 21.64
C CYS A 544 -11.12 -7.91 23.03
N GLY A 545 -11.91 -7.58 24.05
CA GLY A 545 -11.42 -7.46 25.43
C GLY A 545 -10.46 -6.29 25.62
N THR A 546 -10.62 -5.23 24.88
CA THR A 546 -9.86 -3.98 24.99
C THR A 546 -10.75 -2.83 25.48
N PRO A 547 -10.18 -1.71 25.97
CA PRO A 547 -10.97 -0.51 26.32
C PRO A 547 -11.75 0.10 25.13
N TYR A 548 -11.47 -0.34 23.91
CA TYR A 548 -12.12 0.10 22.68
C TYR A 548 -13.24 -0.84 22.23
N SER A 549 -13.32 -2.06 22.78
CA SER A 549 -14.34 -3.03 22.41
C SER A 549 -15.74 -2.48 22.68
N LYS A 550 -16.66 -2.64 21.74
CA LYS A 550 -18.08 -2.31 21.94
C LYS A 550 -18.60 -3.14 23.11
N LYS A 551 -19.26 -2.50 24.07
CA LYS A 551 -19.92 -3.15 25.22
C LYS A 551 -21.14 -3.92 24.77
#